data_aa3075b28123c2cf066af4223298d374
#
_entry.id   aa3075b28123c2cf066af4223298d374
#
_cell.length_a   1.000
_cell.length_b   1.000
_cell.length_c   1.000
_cell.angle_alpha   90.00
_cell.angle_beta   90.00
_cell.angle_gamma   90.00
#
_symmetry.space_group_name_H-M   'P 1'
#
loop_
_entity.id
_entity.type
_entity.pdbx_description
1 polymer ?
#
loop_
_entity_poly.entity_id
_entity_poly.type
_entity_poly.pdbx_seq_one_letter_code
_entity_poly.pdbx_strand_id
1 'polypeptide(L)'
;QWTHYSVAPLMHDIAAIQAAYGANYQTRRGDTVYGFNSTTERDYFSLKSARDAPVFCIWDGGGDDTLDCSGFNQKQTINLNAEAFSDVGGMKGNVSIAKGVTVENAIGGSHDDTLIGNNANNRLKGGGGADTLRGGGGADVFVYDKASDSTAAGADLITDFVSGRDRIDLTGLSQSTRTQLRLVHTYSGRAGDTLVRFNAYSNRYFVAIDLTGNGQTDFLLKSTRLIRPQDISGLMTSRPIFG
;
A
#
# COMPACT_ATOMS: atom_id res chain seq x y z
N GLN A 1 -19.83 -3.41 23.02
CA GLN A 1 -19.14 -4.28 23.97
C GLN A 1 -18.27 -5.24 23.17
N TRP A 2 -16.94 -5.16 23.30
CA TRP A 2 -16.00 -6.01 22.57
C TRP A 2 -16.10 -7.43 23.08
N THR A 3 -16.44 -8.37 22.20
CA THR A 3 -16.53 -9.80 22.53
C THR A 3 -15.29 -10.57 22.07
N HIS A 4 -14.31 -9.89 21.48
CA HIS A 4 -13.10 -10.50 20.96
C HIS A 4 -11.89 -10.17 21.85
N TYR A 5 -11.19 -11.21 22.29
CA TYR A 5 -10.01 -11.12 23.13
C TYR A 5 -8.77 -11.56 22.35
N SER A 6 -7.63 -10.95 22.66
CA SER A 6 -6.35 -11.44 22.14
C SER A 6 -6.02 -12.80 22.75
N VAL A 7 -5.54 -13.71 21.92
CA VAL A 7 -4.98 -15.01 22.35
C VAL A 7 -3.45 -15.00 22.36
N ALA A 8 -2.85 -13.82 22.14
CA ALA A 8 -1.41 -13.60 22.10
C ALA A 8 -1.04 -12.33 22.89
N PRO A 9 0.23 -12.16 23.30
CA PRO A 9 0.71 -10.94 23.94
C PRO A 9 0.41 -9.71 23.07
N LEU A 10 -0.05 -8.64 23.71
CA LEU A 10 -0.27 -7.33 23.08
C LEU A 10 0.94 -6.41 23.32
N MET A 11 0.89 -5.19 22.80
CA MET A 11 2.01 -4.24 22.79
C MET A 11 2.61 -4.03 24.18
N HIS A 12 1.81 -3.82 25.22
CA HIS A 12 2.29 -3.60 26.57
C HIS A 12 2.88 -4.87 27.21
N ASP A 13 2.32 -6.04 26.90
CA ASP A 13 2.84 -7.32 27.38
C ASP A 13 4.24 -7.58 26.79
N ILE A 14 4.38 -7.33 25.47
CA ILE A 14 5.67 -7.46 24.78
C ILE A 14 6.67 -6.46 25.37
N ALA A 15 6.29 -5.20 25.56
CA ALA A 15 7.16 -4.19 26.13
C ALA A 15 7.65 -4.54 27.55
N ALA A 16 6.75 -5.07 28.39
CA ALA A 16 7.10 -5.51 29.75
C ALA A 16 8.07 -6.68 29.75
N ILE A 17 7.86 -7.67 28.86
CA ILE A 17 8.77 -8.83 28.72
C ILE A 17 10.14 -8.37 28.20
N GLN A 18 10.17 -7.47 27.24
CA GLN A 18 11.41 -6.91 26.70
C GLN A 18 12.20 -6.11 27.73
N ALA A 19 11.51 -5.35 28.57
CA ALA A 19 12.14 -4.59 29.66
C ALA A 19 12.76 -5.51 30.71
N ALA A 20 12.14 -6.66 31.00
CA ALA A 20 12.60 -7.61 31.99
C ALA A 20 13.73 -8.54 31.50
N TYR A 21 13.66 -8.99 30.24
CA TYR A 21 14.52 -10.07 29.72
C TYR A 21 15.29 -9.69 28.45
N GLY A 22 15.14 -8.48 27.95
CA GLY A 22 15.68 -8.05 26.67
C GLY A 22 14.80 -8.47 25.48
N ALA A 23 15.00 -7.82 24.35
CA ALA A 23 14.29 -8.12 23.11
C ALA A 23 14.90 -9.34 22.40
N ASN A 24 14.05 -10.29 22.00
CA ASN A 24 14.49 -11.46 21.24
C ASN A 24 14.37 -11.20 19.73
N TYR A 25 15.43 -10.74 19.10
CA TYR A 25 15.50 -10.52 17.65
C TYR A 25 15.80 -11.80 16.84
N GLN A 26 15.77 -12.98 17.44
CA GLN A 26 15.95 -14.24 16.72
C GLN A 26 14.62 -14.84 16.23
N THR A 27 13.50 -14.20 16.54
CA THR A 27 12.15 -14.62 16.15
C THR A 27 11.80 -14.05 14.80
N ARG A 28 11.39 -14.89 13.83
CA ARG A 28 10.94 -14.48 12.48
C ARG A 28 11.90 -13.48 11.82
N ARG A 29 13.11 -13.91 11.52
CA ARG A 29 14.17 -13.06 10.93
C ARG A 29 14.13 -13.00 9.40
N GLY A 30 13.28 -13.75 8.78
CA GLY A 30 13.06 -13.74 7.34
C GLY A 30 11.74 -13.06 7.00
N ASP A 31 11.52 -12.85 5.71
CA ASP A 31 10.34 -12.19 5.18
C ASP A 31 9.06 -12.87 5.67
N THR A 32 8.25 -12.14 6.39
CA THR A 32 7.05 -12.64 7.07
C THR A 32 5.81 -11.92 6.57
N VAL A 33 4.74 -12.69 6.31
CA VAL A 33 3.41 -12.14 6.00
C VAL A 33 2.49 -12.35 7.19
N TYR A 34 1.93 -11.27 7.70
CA TYR A 34 0.90 -11.20 8.74
C TYR A 34 -0.45 -10.88 8.13
N GLY A 35 -1.52 -11.50 8.61
CA GLY A 35 -2.86 -11.28 8.09
C GLY A 35 -3.30 -12.32 7.06
N PHE A 36 -3.86 -11.89 5.93
CA PHE A 36 -4.15 -12.79 4.82
C PHE A 36 -2.85 -13.31 4.19
N ASN A 37 -2.90 -14.54 3.64
CA ASN A 37 -1.71 -15.20 3.07
C ASN A 37 -0.55 -15.36 4.06
N SER A 38 -0.84 -15.44 5.35
CA SER A 38 0.16 -15.49 6.42
C SER A 38 1.15 -16.63 6.25
N THR A 39 2.43 -16.31 6.49
CA THR A 39 3.55 -17.27 6.52
C THR A 39 4.04 -17.53 7.95
N THR A 40 3.33 -17.00 8.97
CA THR A 40 3.77 -17.04 10.38
C THR A 40 3.65 -18.42 11.03
N GLU A 41 2.89 -19.35 10.44
CA GLU A 41 2.51 -20.64 11.04
C GLU A 41 1.81 -20.49 12.43
N ARG A 42 1.18 -19.32 12.66
CA ARG A 42 0.45 -18.99 13.89
C ARG A 42 -0.97 -18.55 13.56
N ASP A 43 -1.95 -19.25 14.10
CA ASP A 43 -3.36 -18.99 13.81
C ASP A 43 -3.79 -17.56 14.16
N TYR A 44 -3.26 -16.98 15.25
CA TYR A 44 -3.62 -15.64 15.70
C TYR A 44 -3.07 -14.51 14.80
N PHE A 45 -2.11 -14.81 13.93
CA PHE A 45 -1.63 -13.90 12.88
C PHE A 45 -2.23 -14.18 11.51
N SER A 46 -3.00 -15.27 11.36
CA SER A 46 -3.51 -15.74 10.07
C SER A 46 -4.98 -15.37 9.90
N LEU A 47 -5.29 -14.64 8.84
CA LEU A 47 -6.65 -14.27 8.46
C LEU A 47 -7.10 -15.14 7.28
N LYS A 48 -8.35 -15.57 7.29
CA LYS A 48 -8.93 -16.49 6.28
C LYS A 48 -10.24 -15.96 5.69
N SER A 49 -10.84 -14.97 6.34
CA SER A 49 -12.18 -14.48 5.99
C SER A 49 -12.32 -12.98 6.28
N ALA A 50 -13.08 -12.27 5.46
CA ALA A 50 -13.48 -10.89 5.72
C ALA A 50 -14.32 -10.72 7.01
N ARG A 51 -14.69 -11.82 7.68
CA ARG A 51 -15.42 -11.82 8.97
C ARG A 51 -14.50 -12.03 10.16
N ASP A 52 -13.22 -12.29 9.92
CA ASP A 52 -12.27 -12.48 11.00
C ASP A 52 -12.11 -11.17 11.80
N ALA A 53 -11.91 -11.32 13.09
CA ALA A 53 -11.76 -10.20 14.01
C ALA A 53 -10.35 -10.24 14.63
N PRO A 54 -9.31 -9.77 13.90
CA PRO A 54 -7.94 -9.85 14.38
C PRO A 54 -7.72 -8.95 15.59
N VAL A 55 -7.05 -9.49 16.62
CA VAL A 55 -6.52 -8.71 17.74
C VAL A 55 -5.13 -9.21 18.04
N PHE A 56 -4.09 -8.53 17.54
CA PHE A 56 -2.70 -8.96 17.74
C PHE A 56 -1.72 -7.78 17.70
N CYS A 57 -0.53 -8.02 18.25
CA CYS A 57 0.64 -7.15 18.10
C CYS A 57 1.75 -7.90 17.37
N ILE A 58 2.29 -7.28 16.33
CA ILE A 58 3.41 -7.82 15.58
C ILE A 58 4.70 -7.63 16.38
N TRP A 59 5.38 -8.74 16.68
CA TRP A 59 6.77 -8.78 17.10
C TRP A 59 7.56 -9.58 16.08
N ASP A 60 8.53 -8.95 15.47
CA ASP A 60 9.40 -9.51 14.43
C ASP A 60 10.85 -9.17 14.66
N GLY A 61 11.76 -10.05 14.25
CA GLY A 61 13.20 -9.88 14.40
C GLY A 61 13.88 -9.27 13.18
N GLY A 62 13.16 -9.08 12.08
CA GLY A 62 13.63 -8.49 10.82
C GLY A 62 13.35 -9.37 9.60
N GLY A 63 13.46 -8.80 8.46
CA GLY A 63 13.07 -9.32 7.16
C GLY A 63 12.53 -8.19 6.30
N ASP A 64 11.88 -8.53 5.19
CA ASP A 64 11.02 -7.65 4.40
C ASP A 64 9.56 -8.10 4.65
N ASP A 65 8.92 -7.48 5.65
CA ASP A 65 7.71 -7.99 6.26
C ASP A 65 6.45 -7.29 5.70
N THR A 66 5.35 -8.03 5.64
CA THR A 66 4.08 -7.55 5.06
C THR A 66 2.93 -7.68 6.05
N LEU A 67 2.16 -6.62 6.24
CA LEU A 67 0.83 -6.67 6.85
C LEU A 67 -0.22 -6.71 5.72
N ASP A 68 -0.77 -7.90 5.48
CA ASP A 68 -1.76 -8.16 4.43
C ASP A 68 -3.19 -8.13 5.02
N CYS A 69 -3.92 -7.05 4.68
CA CYS A 69 -5.33 -6.86 5.04
C CYS A 69 -6.25 -6.96 3.81
N SER A 70 -5.78 -7.56 2.71
CA SER A 70 -6.43 -7.54 1.38
C SER A 70 -7.80 -8.22 1.33
N GLY A 71 -8.10 -9.13 2.23
CA GLY A 71 -9.37 -9.84 2.25
C GLY A 71 -10.52 -9.10 2.93
N PHE A 72 -10.28 -7.92 3.50
CA PHE A 72 -11.33 -7.11 4.12
C PHE A 72 -12.03 -6.20 3.12
N ASN A 73 -13.33 -5.96 3.40
CA ASN A 73 -14.19 -5.08 2.62
C ASN A 73 -14.75 -3.90 3.44
N GLN A 74 -14.15 -3.60 4.58
CA GLN A 74 -14.44 -2.44 5.40
C GLN A 74 -13.29 -1.43 5.24
N LYS A 75 -13.61 -0.16 5.44
CA LYS A 75 -12.60 0.90 5.52
C LYS A 75 -11.60 0.61 6.63
N GLN A 76 -10.32 0.70 6.31
CA GLN A 76 -9.22 0.41 7.21
C GLN A 76 -8.29 1.61 7.39
N THR A 77 -7.55 1.62 8.49
CA THR A 77 -6.39 2.49 8.68
C THR A 77 -5.23 1.60 9.08
N ILE A 78 -4.28 1.42 8.17
CA ILE A 78 -3.10 0.58 8.37
C ILE A 78 -1.90 1.49 8.61
N ASN A 79 -1.28 1.37 9.78
CA ASN A 79 -0.14 2.20 10.17
C ASN A 79 1.06 1.31 10.50
N LEU A 80 2.11 1.41 9.67
CA LEU A 80 3.32 0.59 9.78
C LEU A 80 4.36 1.14 10.76
N ASN A 81 4.09 2.25 11.44
CA ASN A 81 5.01 2.76 12.45
C ASN A 81 5.04 1.87 13.69
N ALA A 82 6.23 1.64 14.25
CA ALA A 82 6.36 0.99 15.54
C ALA A 82 5.56 1.75 16.61
N GLU A 83 5.00 1.01 17.57
CA GLU A 83 4.15 1.51 18.65
C GLU A 83 2.83 2.17 18.17
N ALA A 84 2.49 2.00 16.88
CA ALA A 84 1.22 2.46 16.33
C ALA A 84 0.15 1.37 16.35
N PHE A 85 -1.11 1.83 16.28
CA PHE A 85 -2.29 1.00 16.15
C PHE A 85 -2.92 1.18 14.78
N SER A 86 -3.47 0.09 14.27
CA SER A 86 -4.24 0.03 13.03
C SER A 86 -5.69 -0.35 13.32
N ASP A 87 -6.59 0.15 12.47
CA ASP A 87 -8.00 -0.19 12.43
C ASP A 87 -8.24 -1.17 11.30
N VAL A 88 -8.44 -2.44 11.59
CA VAL A 88 -8.48 -3.52 10.60
C VAL A 88 -9.77 -4.33 10.72
N GLY A 89 -10.37 -4.68 9.57
CA GLY A 89 -11.57 -5.52 9.54
C GLY A 89 -12.79 -4.91 10.22
N GLY A 90 -12.95 -3.58 10.17
CA GLY A 90 -14.05 -2.85 10.81
C GLY A 90 -13.90 -2.64 12.32
N MET A 91 -12.80 -3.07 12.91
CA MET A 91 -12.45 -2.87 14.32
C MET A 91 -11.58 -1.61 14.48
N LYS A 92 -11.36 -1.19 15.73
CA LYS A 92 -10.55 -0.02 16.08
C LYS A 92 -9.39 -0.38 16.98
N GLY A 93 -8.16 0.05 16.61
CA GLY A 93 -6.95 -0.15 17.39
C GLY A 93 -6.64 -1.62 17.69
N ASN A 94 -7.00 -2.51 16.79
CA ASN A 94 -7.00 -3.96 17.03
C ASN A 94 -5.73 -4.67 16.54
N VAL A 95 -4.98 -4.05 15.63
CA VAL A 95 -3.66 -4.54 15.18
C VAL A 95 -2.62 -3.49 15.53
N SER A 96 -1.48 -3.91 16.05
CA SER A 96 -0.40 -3.00 16.43
C SER A 96 0.97 -3.58 16.09
N ILE A 97 1.99 -2.73 16.09
CA ILE A 97 3.38 -3.10 15.85
C ILE A 97 4.19 -2.77 17.11
N ALA A 98 4.93 -3.74 17.61
CA ALA A 98 5.69 -3.58 18.83
C ALA A 98 6.86 -2.59 18.65
N LYS A 99 7.37 -2.08 19.77
CA LYS A 99 8.54 -1.21 19.79
C LYS A 99 9.76 -1.90 19.19
N GLY A 100 10.47 -1.19 18.32
CA GLY A 100 11.69 -1.68 17.69
C GLY A 100 11.48 -2.66 16.53
N VAL A 101 10.22 -2.86 16.11
CA VAL A 101 9.86 -3.66 14.94
C VAL A 101 9.69 -2.75 13.73
N THR A 102 10.19 -3.18 12.58
CA THR A 102 9.91 -2.57 11.27
C THR A 102 9.06 -3.55 10.46
N VAL A 103 7.99 -3.06 9.87
CA VAL A 103 7.19 -3.75 8.86
C VAL A 103 7.21 -2.86 7.62
N GLU A 104 7.67 -3.40 6.49
CA GLU A 104 7.96 -2.61 5.30
C GLU A 104 6.73 -2.47 4.40
N ASN A 105 5.85 -3.48 4.36
CA ASN A 105 4.83 -3.56 3.34
C ASN A 105 3.42 -3.60 3.94
N ALA A 106 2.48 -2.94 3.25
CA ALA A 106 1.05 -3.01 3.59
C ALA A 106 0.19 -3.25 2.36
N ILE A 107 -0.83 -4.09 2.52
CA ILE A 107 -1.85 -4.34 1.52
C ILE A 107 -3.21 -4.05 2.15
N GLY A 108 -3.92 -3.07 1.59
CA GLY A 108 -5.29 -2.70 1.95
C GLY A 108 -6.33 -3.60 1.29
N GLY A 109 -7.59 -3.31 1.53
CA GLY A 109 -8.71 -4.12 1.12
C GLY A 109 -9.42 -3.68 -0.16
N SER A 110 -10.74 -3.67 -0.14
CA SER A 110 -11.56 -3.28 -1.29
C SER A 110 -12.38 -2.00 -1.06
N HIS A 111 -12.13 -1.29 0.03
CA HIS A 111 -12.78 -0.03 0.42
C HIS A 111 -11.75 1.08 0.61
N ASP A 112 -12.25 2.31 0.74
CA ASP A 112 -11.41 3.52 0.90
C ASP A 112 -10.54 3.43 2.15
N ASP A 113 -9.32 2.95 1.99
CA ASP A 113 -8.37 2.70 3.05
C ASP A 113 -7.39 3.87 3.25
N THR A 114 -6.76 3.90 4.41
CA THR A 114 -5.63 4.80 4.70
C THR A 114 -4.42 3.95 5.06
N LEU A 115 -3.36 4.01 4.26
CA LEU A 115 -2.11 3.33 4.50
C LEU A 115 -1.02 4.34 4.84
N ILE A 116 -0.36 4.12 5.97
CA ILE A 116 0.70 4.98 6.49
C ILE A 116 1.97 4.14 6.66
N GLY A 117 2.97 4.42 5.83
CA GLY A 117 4.30 3.85 5.93
C GLY A 117 5.11 4.42 7.08
N ASN A 118 6.35 4.02 7.19
CA ASN A 118 7.29 4.40 8.23
C ASN A 118 8.56 5.05 7.66
N ASN A 119 9.71 4.90 8.30
CA ASN A 119 10.98 5.44 7.80
C ASN A 119 11.79 4.46 6.95
N ALA A 120 11.31 3.22 6.77
CA ALA A 120 11.91 2.26 5.86
C ALA A 120 11.45 2.51 4.42
N ASN A 121 11.99 1.76 3.47
CA ASN A 121 11.49 1.71 2.10
C ASN A 121 10.19 0.88 2.11
N ASN A 122 9.05 1.52 1.96
CA ASN A 122 7.77 0.84 2.05
C ASN A 122 7.22 0.46 0.67
N ARG A 123 6.55 -0.69 0.60
CA ARG A 123 5.73 -1.10 -0.53
C ARG A 123 4.26 -1.07 -0.13
N LEU A 124 3.51 -0.11 -0.66
CA LEU A 124 2.12 0.15 -0.28
C LEU A 124 1.18 -0.16 -1.44
N LYS A 125 0.19 -1.01 -1.19
CA LYS A 125 -0.89 -1.33 -2.12
C LYS A 125 -2.22 -1.05 -1.45
N GLY A 126 -2.95 -0.01 -1.92
CA GLY A 126 -4.25 0.38 -1.36
C GLY A 126 -5.31 -0.71 -1.55
N GLY A 127 -5.35 -1.29 -2.74
CA GLY A 127 -6.37 -2.24 -3.16
C GLY A 127 -7.44 -1.54 -3.98
N GLY A 128 -8.71 -1.88 -3.75
CA GLY A 128 -9.81 -1.17 -4.40
C GLY A 128 -10.42 -0.12 -3.49
N GLY A 129 -11.03 0.90 -4.08
CA GLY A 129 -11.58 2.05 -3.36
C GLY A 129 -10.91 3.34 -3.77
N ALA A 130 -11.09 4.39 -2.98
CA ALA A 130 -10.38 5.64 -3.09
C ALA A 130 -9.43 5.78 -1.90
N ASP A 131 -8.23 5.26 -2.04
CA ASP A 131 -7.29 5.11 -0.94
C ASP A 131 -6.48 6.39 -0.70
N THR A 132 -6.07 6.58 0.54
CA THR A 132 -5.12 7.62 0.92
C THR A 132 -3.81 6.98 1.36
N LEU A 133 -2.75 7.23 0.60
CA LEU A 133 -1.45 6.61 0.78
C LEU A 133 -0.41 7.63 1.22
N ARG A 134 0.37 7.26 2.22
CA ARG A 134 1.50 8.03 2.72
C ARG A 134 2.72 7.11 2.87
N GLY A 135 3.79 7.37 2.14
CA GLY A 135 5.03 6.58 2.19
C GLY A 135 5.82 6.81 3.48
N GLY A 136 6.04 8.06 3.84
CA GLY A 136 6.87 8.44 4.97
C GLY A 136 8.31 8.74 4.57
N GLY A 137 9.25 8.12 5.26
CA GLY A 137 10.66 8.18 4.90
C GLY A 137 11.07 7.02 4.01
N GLY A 138 12.34 7.01 3.57
CA GLY A 138 12.82 5.95 2.68
C GLY A 138 12.41 6.17 1.21
N ALA A 139 12.69 5.19 0.38
CA ALA A 139 12.32 5.15 -1.04
C ALA A 139 11.10 4.23 -1.20
N ASP A 140 9.92 4.82 -1.32
CA ASP A 140 8.66 4.10 -1.28
C ASP A 140 8.16 3.69 -2.66
N VAL A 141 7.42 2.60 -2.72
CA VAL A 141 6.79 2.09 -3.93
C VAL A 141 5.28 1.98 -3.73
N PHE A 142 4.51 2.72 -4.51
CA PHE A 142 3.05 2.66 -4.56
C PHE A 142 2.62 1.73 -5.70
N VAL A 143 1.91 0.64 -5.38
CA VAL A 143 1.70 -0.50 -6.27
C VAL A 143 0.26 -0.57 -6.77
N TYR A 144 0.11 -0.74 -8.08
CA TYR A 144 -1.18 -0.89 -8.75
C TYR A 144 -1.15 -2.07 -9.72
N ASP A 145 -1.95 -3.09 -9.46
CA ASP A 145 -1.96 -4.33 -10.23
C ASP A 145 -3.19 -4.46 -11.13
N LYS A 146 -4.28 -3.74 -10.82
CA LYS A 146 -5.55 -3.85 -11.52
C LYS A 146 -6.15 -2.48 -11.84
N ALA A 147 -6.97 -2.41 -12.88
CA ALA A 147 -7.71 -1.20 -13.22
C ALA A 147 -8.64 -0.74 -12.08
N SER A 148 -9.14 -1.68 -11.28
CA SER A 148 -10.01 -1.40 -10.12
C SER A 148 -9.27 -0.83 -8.92
N ASP A 149 -7.93 -0.85 -8.90
CA ASP A 149 -7.16 -0.39 -7.74
C ASP A 149 -7.20 1.15 -7.60
N SER A 150 -7.43 1.89 -8.70
CA SER A 150 -7.64 3.35 -8.65
C SER A 150 -8.41 3.81 -9.89
N THR A 151 -9.70 4.01 -9.77
CA THR A 151 -10.57 4.36 -10.90
C THR A 151 -10.79 5.88 -11.02
N ALA A 152 -11.31 6.32 -12.16
CA ALA A 152 -11.66 7.75 -12.32
C ALA A 152 -12.72 8.23 -11.30
N ALA A 153 -13.60 7.33 -10.84
CA ALA A 153 -14.63 7.63 -9.84
C ALA A 153 -14.14 7.51 -8.40
N GLY A 154 -13.18 6.61 -8.15
CA GLY A 154 -12.56 6.35 -6.83
C GLY A 154 -11.04 6.39 -6.96
N ALA A 155 -10.50 7.60 -7.17
CA ALA A 155 -9.07 7.78 -7.42
C ALA A 155 -8.28 7.93 -6.12
N ASP A 156 -7.23 7.15 -5.99
CA ASP A 156 -6.29 7.22 -4.88
C ASP A 156 -5.57 8.56 -4.79
N LEU A 157 -5.13 8.86 -3.60
CA LEU A 157 -4.34 10.05 -3.29
C LEU A 157 -3.05 9.67 -2.57
N ILE A 158 -1.90 9.90 -3.20
CA ILE A 158 -0.60 9.88 -2.52
C ILE A 158 -0.33 11.27 -1.94
N THR A 159 -0.07 11.34 -0.62
CA THR A 159 -0.03 12.63 0.10
C THR A 159 1.37 13.20 0.27
N ASP A 160 2.44 12.39 0.13
CA ASP A 160 3.82 12.81 0.45
C ASP A 160 4.89 12.36 -0.57
N PHE A 161 4.47 11.97 -1.77
CA PHE A 161 5.35 11.48 -2.84
C PHE A 161 6.58 12.37 -3.06
N VAL A 162 7.76 11.78 -3.16
CA VAL A 162 9.03 12.47 -3.45
C VAL A 162 9.59 12.00 -4.79
N SER A 163 9.37 12.79 -5.84
CA SER A 163 9.87 12.51 -7.19
C SER A 163 11.39 12.30 -7.20
N GLY A 164 11.84 11.27 -7.87
CA GLY A 164 13.25 10.86 -7.95
C GLY A 164 13.72 9.95 -6.80
N ARG A 165 12.90 9.80 -5.75
CA ARG A 165 13.13 8.87 -4.64
C ARG A 165 12.07 7.76 -4.63
N ASP A 166 10.81 8.15 -4.62
CA ASP A 166 9.68 7.25 -4.58
C ASP A 166 9.26 6.82 -5.99
N ARG A 167 8.53 5.72 -6.09
CA ARG A 167 8.06 5.15 -7.36
C ARG A 167 6.58 4.81 -7.32
N ILE A 168 5.96 4.91 -8.48
CA ILE A 168 4.65 4.34 -8.79
C ILE A 168 4.90 3.11 -9.66
N ASP A 169 4.46 1.93 -9.20
CA ASP A 169 4.62 0.68 -9.93
C ASP A 169 3.30 0.29 -10.62
N LEU A 170 3.25 0.48 -11.94
CA LEU A 170 2.15 0.12 -12.83
C LEU A 170 2.44 -1.16 -13.63
N THR A 171 3.50 -1.90 -13.29
CA THR A 171 3.88 -3.10 -14.02
C THR A 171 2.78 -4.17 -13.96
N GLY A 172 2.21 -4.39 -12.77
CA GLY A 172 1.09 -5.30 -12.57
C GLY A 172 -0.16 -4.88 -13.35
N LEU A 173 -0.49 -3.58 -13.35
CA LEU A 173 -1.60 -3.03 -14.13
C LEU A 173 -1.42 -3.30 -15.63
N SER A 174 -0.23 -3.02 -16.18
CA SER A 174 0.10 -3.28 -17.58
C SER A 174 -0.03 -4.76 -17.94
N GLN A 175 0.44 -5.66 -17.05
CA GLN A 175 0.36 -7.11 -17.24
C GLN A 175 -1.07 -7.62 -17.16
N SER A 176 -1.82 -7.25 -16.15
CA SER A 176 -3.20 -7.74 -15.92
C SER A 176 -4.16 -7.29 -17.00
N THR A 177 -4.00 -6.08 -17.52
CA THR A 177 -4.80 -5.54 -18.63
C THR A 177 -4.26 -5.91 -20.01
N ARG A 178 -3.06 -6.51 -20.08
CA ARG A 178 -2.33 -6.79 -21.33
C ARG A 178 -2.16 -5.54 -22.21
N THR A 179 -2.02 -4.39 -21.54
CA THR A 179 -1.95 -3.08 -22.21
C THR A 179 -0.60 -2.44 -21.95
N GLN A 180 0.09 -2.09 -23.04
CA GLN A 180 1.35 -1.37 -22.96
C GLN A 180 1.09 0.12 -22.68
N LEU A 181 1.49 0.59 -21.50
CA LEU A 181 1.34 1.99 -21.11
C LEU A 181 2.37 2.86 -21.80
N ARG A 182 1.94 3.98 -22.39
CA ARG A 182 2.80 4.92 -23.09
C ARG A 182 2.46 6.35 -22.77
N LEU A 183 3.48 7.14 -22.55
CA LEU A 183 3.32 8.57 -22.27
C LEU A 183 2.81 9.31 -23.53
N VAL A 184 1.74 10.06 -23.35
CA VAL A 184 1.16 10.93 -24.38
C VAL A 184 0.82 12.32 -23.84
N HIS A 185 0.66 13.30 -24.72
CA HIS A 185 0.19 14.63 -24.34
C HIS A 185 -1.34 14.76 -24.34
N THR A 186 -2.01 13.99 -25.19
CA THR A 186 -3.47 13.90 -25.29
C THR A 186 -3.82 12.47 -25.63
N TYR A 187 -4.97 12.00 -25.21
CA TYR A 187 -5.46 10.69 -25.63
C TYR A 187 -5.63 10.64 -27.14
N SER A 188 -5.05 9.60 -27.74
CA SER A 188 -5.12 9.35 -29.18
C SER A 188 -6.20 8.35 -29.58
N GLY A 189 -6.92 7.80 -28.58
CA GLY A 189 -7.86 6.71 -28.77
C GLY A 189 -7.20 5.34 -28.87
N ARG A 190 -6.01 5.19 -28.29
CA ARG A 190 -5.30 3.91 -28.24
C ARG A 190 -5.19 3.46 -26.77
N ALA A 191 -5.51 2.20 -26.51
CA ALA A 191 -5.35 1.61 -25.20
C ALA A 191 -3.91 1.75 -24.68
N GLY A 192 -3.77 2.19 -23.42
CA GLY A 192 -2.51 2.46 -22.76
C GLY A 192 -2.00 3.90 -22.86
N ASP A 193 -2.72 4.79 -23.52
CA ASP A 193 -2.41 6.22 -23.50
C ASP A 193 -2.41 6.74 -22.06
N THR A 194 -1.28 7.31 -21.63
CA THR A 194 -1.04 7.72 -20.24
C THR A 194 -0.66 9.19 -20.18
N LEU A 195 -1.41 9.96 -19.41
CA LEU A 195 -1.13 11.36 -19.10
C LEU A 195 -0.48 11.48 -17.72
N VAL A 196 0.61 12.22 -17.62
CA VAL A 196 1.24 12.60 -16.35
C VAL A 196 1.26 14.13 -16.31
N ARG A 197 0.43 14.75 -15.46
CA ARG A 197 0.19 16.20 -15.50
C ARG A 197 -0.09 16.81 -14.13
N PHE A 198 0.02 18.12 -14.09
CA PHE A 198 -0.49 18.96 -13.01
C PHE A 198 -1.85 19.57 -13.42
N ASN A 199 -2.81 19.51 -12.53
CA ASN A 199 -4.10 20.17 -12.65
C ASN A 199 -4.14 21.37 -11.69
N ALA A 200 -4.04 22.57 -12.24
CA ALA A 200 -4.02 23.80 -11.44
C ALA A 200 -5.36 24.08 -10.70
N TYR A 201 -6.47 23.60 -11.23
CA TYR A 201 -7.78 23.80 -10.61
C TYR A 201 -7.92 22.98 -9.31
N SER A 202 -7.49 21.72 -9.33
CA SER A 202 -7.51 20.85 -8.14
C SER A 202 -6.24 20.95 -7.28
N ASN A 203 -5.23 21.64 -7.78
CA ASN A 203 -3.88 21.70 -7.19
C ASN A 203 -3.30 20.30 -6.93
N ARG A 204 -3.39 19.41 -7.93
CA ARG A 204 -2.92 18.02 -7.85
C ARG A 204 -2.15 17.63 -9.08
N TYR A 205 -1.10 16.82 -8.88
CA TYR A 205 -0.53 16.01 -9.94
C TYR A 205 -1.38 14.76 -10.13
N PHE A 206 -1.42 14.23 -11.35
CA PHE A 206 -2.17 13.03 -11.64
C PHE A 206 -1.49 12.17 -12.73
N VAL A 207 -1.76 10.87 -12.64
CA VAL A 207 -1.52 9.87 -13.67
C VAL A 207 -2.88 9.37 -14.12
N ALA A 208 -3.23 9.60 -15.39
CA ALA A 208 -4.51 9.20 -15.96
C ALA A 208 -4.26 8.30 -17.18
N ILE A 209 -4.95 7.17 -17.24
CA ILE A 209 -4.73 6.15 -18.27
C ILE A 209 -6.05 5.79 -18.93
N ASP A 210 -6.05 5.81 -20.27
CA ASP A 210 -7.07 5.21 -21.11
C ASP A 210 -6.67 3.75 -21.39
N LEU A 211 -7.24 2.82 -20.63
CA LEU A 211 -6.92 1.39 -20.75
C LEU A 211 -7.67 0.70 -21.91
N THR A 212 -8.77 1.28 -22.35
CA THR A 212 -9.69 0.72 -23.35
C THR A 212 -9.48 1.29 -24.75
N GLY A 213 -8.86 2.45 -24.87
CA GLY A 213 -8.65 3.15 -26.15
C GLY A 213 -9.87 3.91 -26.63
N ASN A 214 -10.77 4.29 -25.71
CA ASN A 214 -11.99 5.04 -26.03
C ASN A 214 -11.85 6.57 -25.82
N GLY A 215 -10.64 7.02 -25.43
CA GLY A 215 -10.37 8.44 -25.16
C GLY A 215 -10.84 8.92 -23.80
N GLN A 216 -11.20 8.01 -22.89
CA GLN A 216 -11.63 8.34 -21.53
C GLN A 216 -10.64 7.75 -20.51
N THR A 217 -10.63 8.33 -19.31
CA THR A 217 -9.79 7.85 -18.22
C THR A 217 -10.46 6.67 -17.51
N ASP A 218 -9.82 5.50 -17.57
CA ASP A 218 -10.23 4.30 -16.85
C ASP A 218 -9.53 4.20 -15.48
N PHE A 219 -8.23 4.54 -15.44
CA PHE A 219 -7.40 4.54 -14.23
C PHE A 219 -6.94 5.98 -13.92
N LEU A 220 -7.06 6.39 -12.65
CA LEU A 220 -6.69 7.74 -12.21
C LEU A 220 -6.02 7.70 -10.83
N LEU A 221 -4.77 8.13 -10.75
CA LEU A 221 -4.03 8.34 -9.52
C LEU A 221 -3.76 9.83 -9.32
N LYS A 222 -3.88 10.32 -8.10
CA LYS A 222 -3.61 11.71 -7.72
C LYS A 222 -2.45 11.80 -6.72
N SER A 223 -1.74 12.91 -6.75
CA SER A 223 -0.71 13.23 -5.75
C SER A 223 -0.76 14.70 -5.37
N THR A 224 -0.50 15.00 -4.10
CA THR A 224 -0.31 16.37 -3.63
C THR A 224 1.02 16.96 -4.08
N ARG A 225 1.97 16.12 -4.52
CA ARG A 225 3.33 16.49 -4.90
C ARG A 225 3.66 16.03 -6.31
N LEU A 226 4.73 16.60 -6.85
CA LEU A 226 5.21 16.34 -8.20
C LEU A 226 5.42 14.85 -8.48
N ILE A 227 4.83 14.36 -9.58
CA ILE A 227 5.12 13.09 -10.22
C ILE A 227 5.74 13.39 -11.59
N ARG A 228 6.81 12.70 -11.93
CA ARG A 228 7.43 12.72 -13.26
C ARG A 228 7.26 11.36 -13.96
N PRO A 229 7.24 11.30 -15.30
CA PRO A 229 7.12 10.02 -16.01
C PRO A 229 8.19 8.98 -15.63
N GLN A 230 9.42 9.42 -15.32
CA GLN A 230 10.52 8.53 -14.90
C GLN A 230 10.33 7.94 -13.50
N ASP A 231 9.40 8.46 -12.70
CA ASP A 231 9.06 7.91 -11.39
C ASP A 231 8.10 6.71 -11.50
N ILE A 232 7.65 6.38 -12.73
CA ILE A 232 6.60 5.37 -12.99
C ILE A 232 7.24 4.15 -13.68
N SER A 233 7.21 3.01 -12.99
CA SER A 233 7.56 1.71 -13.55
C SER A 233 6.39 1.18 -14.39
N GLY A 234 6.70 0.51 -15.52
CA GLY A 234 5.68 0.00 -16.44
C GLY A 234 5.21 1.02 -17.49
N LEU A 235 5.63 2.29 -17.40
CA LEU A 235 5.35 3.32 -18.39
C LEU A 235 6.48 3.42 -19.42
N MET A 236 6.15 3.28 -20.70
CA MET A 236 7.07 3.59 -21.78
C MET A 236 7.14 5.11 -22.00
N THR A 237 8.29 5.67 -21.72
CA THR A 237 8.65 7.01 -22.16
C THR A 237 9.39 6.88 -23.48
N SER A 238 8.98 7.60 -24.53
CA SER A 238 9.72 7.63 -25.78
C SER A 238 11.17 8.01 -25.49
N ARG A 239 12.13 7.13 -25.81
CA ARG A 239 13.54 7.53 -25.85
C ARG A 239 13.65 8.66 -26.86
N PRO A 240 14.39 9.74 -26.58
CA PRO A 240 14.78 10.66 -27.63
C PRO A 240 15.48 9.82 -28.67
N ILE A 241 14.98 9.82 -29.91
CA ILE A 241 15.67 9.30 -31.05
C ILE A 241 16.84 10.29 -31.29
N PHE A 242 17.99 9.96 -30.72
CA PHE A 242 19.20 10.64 -31.15
C PHE A 242 19.49 10.11 -32.57
N GLY A 243 19.14 10.92 -33.58
CA GLY A 243 19.61 10.80 -34.93
C GLY A 243 21.04 11.28 -35.05
#